data_ee29251514c8fa8dc27077ea26b6ec61
#
_entry.id   ee29251514c8fa8dc27077ea26b6ec61
#
_cell.length_a   1.000
_cell.length_b   1.000
_cell.length_c   1.000
_cell.angle_alpha   90.00
_cell.angle_beta   90.00
_cell.angle_gamma   90.00
#
_symmetry.space_group_name_H-M   'P 1'
#
loop_
_entity.id
_entity.type
_entity.pdbx_description
1 polymer ?
#
loop_
_entity_poly.entity_id
_entity_poly.type
_entity_poly.pdbx_seq_one_letter_code
_entity_poly.pdbx_strand_id
1 'polypeptide(L)'
;MTKALKNNLKRENGSLVQTTICLCNRLCDEKACGQQSFAVGVSGGADSLALVYLLREWALRCGKKIVALTVDHQLRPTSRQEADYVAKLMRQAGIEHHILTWEGEKPVSGIETAAREARYRLLEDWCLSNGIYTIFMA
;
A
#
# COMPACT_ATOMS: atom_id res chain seq x y z
N MET A 1 -11.71 -12.22 7.69
CA MET A 1 -10.95 -12.35 8.97
C MET A 1 -11.87 -12.88 10.05
N THR A 2 -11.59 -14.05 10.58
CA THR A 2 -12.38 -14.64 11.64
C THR A 2 -12.18 -13.87 12.96
N LYS A 3 -13.22 -13.92 13.83
CA LYS A 3 -13.21 -13.25 15.16
C LYS A 3 -12.01 -13.65 16.03
N ALA A 4 -11.47 -14.86 15.83
CA ALA A 4 -10.26 -15.37 16.49
C ALA A 4 -8.98 -14.64 16.04
N LEU A 5 -8.84 -14.33 14.74
CA LEU A 5 -7.69 -13.58 14.23
C LEU A 5 -7.69 -12.13 14.74
N LYS A 6 -8.88 -11.53 14.89
CA LYS A 6 -9.03 -10.19 15.47
C LYS A 6 -8.64 -10.15 16.94
N ASN A 7 -8.87 -11.22 17.70
CA ASN A 7 -8.54 -11.27 19.12
C ASN A 7 -7.06 -11.56 19.38
N ASN A 8 -6.39 -12.36 18.53
CA ASN A 8 -4.94 -12.58 18.64
C ASN A 8 -4.15 -11.33 18.24
N LEU A 9 -4.54 -10.64 17.16
CA LEU A 9 -3.96 -9.35 16.79
C LEU A 9 -4.06 -8.30 17.92
N LYS A 10 -5.12 -8.35 18.74
CA LYS A 10 -5.25 -7.44 19.89
C LYS A 10 -4.33 -7.77 21.06
N ARG A 11 -3.95 -9.02 21.26
CA ARG A 11 -3.13 -9.44 22.44
C ARG A 11 -1.62 -9.39 22.21
N GLU A 12 -1.14 -9.71 21.01
CA GLU A 12 0.31 -9.79 20.71
C GLU A 12 0.86 -8.55 20.03
N ASN A 13 0.01 -7.73 19.37
CA ASN A 13 0.45 -6.61 18.53
C ASN A 13 0.29 -5.23 19.16
N GLY A 14 -0.10 -5.10 20.41
CA GLY A 14 -0.18 -3.80 21.08
C GLY A 14 1.13 -3.03 21.00
N SER A 15 2.26 -3.72 21.12
CA SER A 15 3.60 -3.13 21.04
C SER A 15 3.98 -2.78 19.60
N LEU A 16 3.75 -3.67 18.61
CA LEU A 16 4.10 -3.43 17.20
C LEU A 16 3.22 -2.33 16.59
N VAL A 17 1.92 -2.38 16.82
CA VAL A 17 0.98 -1.33 16.36
C VAL A 17 1.35 0.02 17.00
N GLN A 18 1.64 0.04 18.30
CA GLN A 18 2.02 1.26 18.99
C GLN A 18 3.37 1.80 18.48
N THR A 19 4.34 0.95 18.22
CA THR A 19 5.63 1.33 17.63
C THR A 19 5.44 1.88 16.22
N THR A 20 4.65 1.22 15.40
CA THR A 20 4.32 1.69 14.04
C THR A 20 3.63 3.06 14.07
N ILE A 21 2.66 3.25 14.96
CA ILE A 21 1.99 4.55 15.16
C ILE A 21 3.01 5.63 15.53
N CYS A 22 3.90 5.34 16.47
CA CYS A 22 4.93 6.29 16.91
C CYS A 22 5.87 6.68 15.76
N LEU A 23 6.34 5.70 14.98
CA LEU A 23 7.19 5.94 13.81
C LEU A 23 6.46 6.74 12.73
N CYS A 24 5.24 6.37 12.40
CA CYS A 24 4.45 7.09 11.40
C CYS A 24 4.18 8.54 11.83
N ASN A 25 3.83 8.78 13.09
CA ASN A 25 3.63 10.13 13.60
C ASN A 25 4.92 10.97 13.46
N ARG A 26 6.07 10.45 13.86
CA ARG A 26 7.35 11.16 13.74
C ARG A 26 7.69 11.49 12.28
N LEU A 27 7.53 10.52 11.37
CA LEU A 27 7.79 10.73 9.94
C LEU A 27 6.84 11.74 9.31
N CYS A 28 5.58 11.72 9.72
CA CYS A 28 4.55 12.64 9.18
C CYS A 28 4.66 14.05 9.76
N ASP A 29 5.03 14.19 11.02
CA ASP A 29 5.21 15.51 11.64
C ASP A 29 6.37 16.30 11.01
N GLU A 30 7.42 15.59 10.57
CA GLU A 30 8.59 16.21 9.96
C GLU A 30 8.40 16.58 8.48
N LYS A 31 7.63 15.79 7.71
CA LYS A 31 7.60 15.91 6.24
C LYS A 31 6.21 16.11 5.62
N ALA A 32 5.17 15.85 6.35
CA ALA A 32 3.80 15.82 5.84
C ALA A 32 2.83 16.64 6.69
N CYS A 33 3.30 17.71 7.32
CA CYS A 33 2.46 18.61 8.09
C CYS A 33 1.30 19.13 7.23
N GLY A 34 0.08 18.80 7.63
CA GLY A 34 -1.14 19.17 6.91
C GLY A 34 -1.68 18.12 5.91
N GLN A 35 -0.90 17.11 5.55
CA GLN A 35 -1.39 16.05 4.66
C GLN A 35 -2.42 15.15 5.35
N GLN A 36 -3.58 14.94 4.69
CA GLN A 36 -4.66 14.12 5.23
C GLN A 36 -4.69 12.71 4.67
N SER A 37 -4.10 12.50 3.48
CA SER A 37 -4.12 11.22 2.79
C SER A 37 -2.70 10.74 2.48
N PHE A 38 -2.47 9.44 2.61
CA PHE A 38 -1.19 8.77 2.37
C PHE A 38 -1.39 7.58 1.45
N ALA A 39 -0.44 7.32 0.57
CA ALA A 39 -0.45 6.14 -0.29
C ALA A 39 0.34 5.00 0.33
N VAL A 40 -0.03 3.77 -0.02
CA VAL A 40 0.68 2.54 0.32
C VAL A 40 0.78 1.65 -0.90
N GLY A 41 2.00 1.28 -1.29
CA GLY A 41 2.21 0.28 -2.33
C GLY A 41 1.94 -1.13 -1.80
N VAL A 42 1.03 -1.86 -2.45
CA VAL A 42 0.61 -3.21 -2.04
C VAL A 42 0.80 -4.19 -3.19
N SER A 43 1.74 -5.11 -3.03
CA SER A 43 2.02 -6.15 -4.03
C SER A 43 1.20 -7.43 -3.85
N GLY A 44 0.56 -7.59 -2.71
CA GLY A 44 -0.13 -8.84 -2.31
C GLY A 44 0.75 -9.81 -1.53
N GLY A 45 2.05 -9.54 -1.41
CA GLY A 45 2.94 -10.27 -0.51
C GLY A 45 2.64 -9.99 0.97
N ALA A 46 3.06 -10.90 1.85
CA ALA A 46 2.78 -10.84 3.28
C ALA A 46 3.21 -9.51 3.92
N ASP A 47 4.39 -9.01 3.57
CA ASP A 47 4.96 -7.79 4.16
C ASP A 47 4.15 -6.55 3.74
N SER A 48 3.79 -6.43 2.46
CA SER A 48 2.98 -5.31 1.97
C SER A 48 1.56 -5.32 2.53
N LEU A 49 0.97 -6.51 2.72
CA LEU A 49 -0.33 -6.65 3.38
C LEU A 49 -0.26 -6.29 4.87
N ALA A 50 0.78 -6.74 5.56
CA ALA A 50 1.00 -6.36 6.96
C ALA A 50 1.14 -4.85 7.11
N LEU A 51 1.95 -4.21 6.25
CA LEU A 51 2.17 -2.78 6.25
C LEU A 51 0.86 -2.00 6.05
N VAL A 52 0.06 -2.35 5.06
CA VAL A 52 -1.18 -1.61 4.77
C VAL A 52 -2.19 -1.74 5.91
N TYR A 53 -2.29 -2.88 6.58
CA TYR A 53 -3.18 -3.04 7.73
C TYR A 53 -2.69 -2.25 8.95
N LEU A 54 -1.38 -2.22 9.21
CA LEU A 54 -0.81 -1.40 10.28
C LEU A 54 -1.04 0.11 10.03
N LEU A 55 -0.82 0.55 8.81
CA LEU A 55 -1.04 1.95 8.43
C LEU A 55 -2.53 2.34 8.47
N ARG A 56 -3.43 1.41 8.14
CA ARG A 56 -4.87 1.62 8.31
C ARG A 56 -5.23 1.88 9.76
N GLU A 57 -4.72 1.07 10.69
CA GLU A 57 -4.98 1.27 12.12
C GLU A 57 -4.41 2.62 12.61
N TRP A 58 -3.21 2.99 12.16
CA TRP A 58 -2.64 4.31 12.42
C TRP A 58 -3.53 5.43 11.89
N ALA A 59 -3.92 5.36 10.62
CA ALA A 59 -4.72 6.39 9.96
C ALA A 59 -6.07 6.59 10.67
N LEU A 60 -6.74 5.50 11.05
CA LEU A 60 -8.02 5.57 11.80
C LEU A 60 -7.86 6.28 13.14
N ARG A 61 -6.74 6.07 13.85
CA ARG A 61 -6.47 6.71 15.15
C ARG A 61 -6.13 8.19 15.03
N CYS A 62 -5.50 8.57 13.91
CA CYS A 62 -5.02 9.94 13.67
C CYS A 62 -5.97 10.77 12.80
N GLY A 63 -7.13 10.23 12.42
CA GLY A 63 -8.07 10.92 11.52
C GLY A 63 -7.50 11.13 10.12
N LYS A 64 -6.59 10.23 9.67
CA LYS A 64 -5.96 10.25 8.36
C LYS A 64 -6.59 9.22 7.43
N LYS A 65 -6.29 9.29 6.14
CA LYS A 65 -6.75 8.38 5.11
C LYS A 65 -5.58 7.62 4.47
N ILE A 66 -5.77 6.33 4.22
CA ILE A 66 -4.84 5.49 3.47
C ILE A 66 -5.47 5.11 2.14
N VAL A 67 -4.69 5.22 1.07
CA VAL A 67 -5.04 4.74 -0.27
C VAL A 67 -4.02 3.68 -0.68
N ALA A 68 -4.48 2.47 -0.95
CA ALA A 68 -3.62 1.38 -1.39
C ALA A 68 -3.46 1.41 -2.92
N LEU A 69 -2.24 1.22 -3.41
CA LEU A 69 -1.91 1.19 -4.83
C LEU A 69 -1.23 -0.13 -5.18
N THR A 70 -1.74 -0.83 -6.18
CA THR A 70 -1.14 -2.05 -6.72
C THR A 70 -0.73 -1.81 -8.16
N VAL A 71 0.49 -2.18 -8.53
CA VAL A 71 0.95 -2.11 -9.91
C VAL A 71 0.80 -3.47 -10.58
N ASP A 72 -0.02 -3.52 -11.61
CA ASP A 72 -0.13 -4.67 -12.52
C ASP A 72 0.88 -4.48 -13.66
N HIS A 73 1.96 -5.25 -13.62
CA HIS A 73 3.02 -5.17 -14.61
C HIS A 73 2.67 -5.86 -15.94
N GLN A 74 1.61 -6.65 -16.01
CA GLN A 74 1.20 -7.43 -17.18
C GLN A 74 2.31 -8.34 -17.73
N LEU A 75 3.19 -8.83 -16.87
CA LEU A 75 4.32 -9.70 -17.26
C LEU A 75 3.95 -11.17 -17.29
N ARG A 76 2.89 -11.55 -16.58
CA ARG A 76 2.39 -12.92 -16.48
C ARG A 76 0.88 -12.92 -16.71
N PRO A 77 0.33 -14.03 -17.27
CA PRO A 77 -1.13 -14.15 -17.44
C PRO A 77 -1.92 -14.01 -16.14
N THR A 78 -1.28 -14.33 -15.00
CA THR A 78 -1.90 -14.28 -13.66
C THR A 78 -1.79 -12.90 -12.98
N SER A 79 -0.99 -11.97 -13.52
CA SER A 79 -0.71 -10.69 -12.83
C SER A 79 -1.98 -9.89 -12.57
N ARG A 80 -2.93 -9.89 -13.48
CA ARG A 80 -4.22 -9.24 -13.29
C ARG A 80 -5.05 -9.91 -12.20
N GLN A 81 -5.05 -11.23 -12.13
CA GLN A 81 -5.79 -11.98 -11.10
C GLN A 81 -5.20 -11.72 -9.71
N GLU A 82 -3.86 -11.60 -9.61
CA GLU A 82 -3.17 -11.24 -8.37
C GLU A 82 -3.58 -9.82 -7.92
N ALA A 83 -3.62 -8.86 -8.82
CA ALA A 83 -4.06 -7.49 -8.53
C ALA A 83 -5.55 -7.44 -8.12
N ASP A 84 -6.41 -8.19 -8.78
CA ASP A 84 -7.83 -8.28 -8.44
C ASP A 84 -8.05 -8.95 -7.07
N TYR A 85 -7.22 -9.92 -6.72
CA TYR A 85 -7.23 -10.51 -5.37
C TYR A 85 -6.90 -9.48 -4.29
N VAL A 86 -5.86 -8.66 -4.51
CA VAL A 86 -5.53 -7.55 -3.60
C VAL A 86 -6.69 -6.55 -3.51
N ALA A 87 -7.31 -6.21 -4.65
CA ALA A 87 -8.47 -5.32 -4.67
C ALA A 87 -9.62 -5.84 -3.80
N LYS A 88 -9.86 -7.16 -3.84
CA LYS A 88 -10.87 -7.79 -2.98
C LYS A 88 -10.52 -7.66 -1.50
N LEU A 89 -9.26 -7.91 -1.12
CA LEU A 89 -8.80 -7.75 0.27
C LEU A 89 -8.95 -6.30 0.76
N MET A 90 -8.56 -5.33 -0.05
CA MET A 90 -8.66 -3.91 0.30
C MET A 90 -10.12 -3.47 0.48
N ARG A 91 -11.01 -3.92 -0.40
CA ARG A 91 -12.45 -3.68 -0.27
C ARG A 91 -13.02 -4.26 1.02
N GLN A 92 -12.64 -5.48 1.39
CA GLN A 92 -13.08 -6.11 2.64
C GLN A 92 -12.55 -5.38 3.87
N ALA A 93 -11.38 -4.76 3.77
CA ALA A 93 -10.79 -3.94 4.83
C ALA A 93 -11.34 -2.50 4.87
N GLY A 94 -12.16 -2.10 3.91
CA GLY A 94 -12.66 -0.71 3.80
C GLY A 94 -11.55 0.28 3.44
N ILE A 95 -10.54 -0.17 2.69
CA ILE A 95 -9.41 0.65 2.21
C ILE A 95 -9.66 0.99 0.74
N GLU A 96 -9.56 2.28 0.39
CA GLU A 96 -9.57 2.72 -1.01
C GLU A 96 -8.38 2.11 -1.75
N HIS A 97 -8.63 1.55 -2.94
CA HIS A 97 -7.60 0.83 -3.68
C HIS A 97 -7.69 1.12 -5.18
N HIS A 98 -6.53 1.32 -5.81
CA HIS A 98 -6.40 1.50 -7.26
C HIS A 98 -5.35 0.54 -7.81
N ILE A 99 -5.64 -0.02 -8.99
CA ILE A 99 -4.70 -0.83 -9.76
C ILE A 99 -4.13 0.04 -10.87
N LEU A 100 -2.82 0.19 -10.88
CA LEU A 100 -2.07 0.95 -11.88
C LEU A 100 -1.46 -0.06 -12.86
N THR A 101 -1.78 0.06 -14.13
CA THR A 101 -1.35 -0.90 -15.14
C THR A 101 -0.14 -0.37 -15.91
N TRP A 102 0.91 -1.17 -15.99
CA TRP A 102 2.04 -0.89 -16.87
C TRP A 102 1.68 -1.30 -18.29
N GLU A 103 1.24 -0.35 -19.08
CA GLU A 103 0.85 -0.53 -20.48
C GLU A 103 2.04 -0.47 -21.44
N GLY A 104 1.85 -0.96 -22.68
CA GLY A 104 2.82 -0.90 -23.75
C GLY A 104 3.76 -2.10 -23.83
N GLU A 105 4.69 -2.02 -24.78
CA GLU A 105 5.67 -3.08 -25.04
C GLU A 105 6.66 -3.20 -23.88
N LYS A 106 7.02 -4.45 -23.59
CA LYS A 106 7.99 -4.79 -22.55
C LYS A 106 9.35 -5.05 -23.18
N PRO A 107 10.44 -4.61 -22.56
CA PRO A 107 11.78 -4.89 -23.08
C PRO A 107 12.07 -6.39 -23.06
N VAL A 108 12.81 -6.87 -24.06
CA VAL A 108 13.21 -8.28 -24.17
C VAL A 108 14.30 -8.64 -23.16
N SER A 109 15.12 -7.67 -22.75
CA SER A 109 16.17 -7.82 -21.75
C SER A 109 16.04 -6.76 -20.65
N GLY A 110 16.51 -7.07 -19.45
CA GLY A 110 16.44 -6.14 -18.32
C GLY A 110 15.02 -5.89 -17.81
N ILE A 111 14.12 -6.85 -17.99
CA ILE A 111 12.71 -6.71 -17.66
C ILE A 111 12.47 -6.39 -16.18
N GLU A 112 13.28 -6.92 -15.27
CA GLU A 112 13.13 -6.66 -13.83
C GLU A 112 13.45 -5.19 -13.50
N THR A 113 14.51 -4.64 -14.08
CA THR A 113 14.85 -3.22 -13.91
C THR A 113 13.77 -2.33 -14.48
N ALA A 114 13.32 -2.62 -15.71
CA ALA A 114 12.24 -1.87 -16.35
C ALA A 114 10.92 -1.93 -15.56
N ALA A 115 10.59 -3.10 -15.02
CA ALA A 115 9.41 -3.28 -14.18
C ALA A 115 9.51 -2.48 -12.86
N ARG A 116 10.69 -2.45 -12.26
CA ARG A 116 10.95 -1.63 -11.07
C ARG A 116 10.80 -0.14 -11.37
N GLU A 117 11.39 0.35 -12.44
CA GLU A 117 11.28 1.75 -12.87
C GLU A 117 9.83 2.12 -13.20
N ALA A 118 9.13 1.27 -13.96
CA ALA A 118 7.73 1.47 -14.28
C ALA A 118 6.85 1.55 -13.03
N ARG A 119 7.11 0.70 -12.03
CA ARG A 119 6.41 0.73 -10.74
C ARG A 119 6.55 2.08 -10.06
N TYR A 120 7.78 2.55 -9.87
CA TYR A 120 8.00 3.82 -9.18
C TYR A 120 7.37 4.99 -9.93
N ARG A 121 7.53 5.04 -11.26
CA ARG A 121 6.91 6.06 -12.10
C ARG A 121 5.38 6.08 -11.98
N LEU A 122 4.74 4.93 -12.11
CA LEU A 122 3.28 4.83 -12.01
C LEU A 122 2.76 5.27 -10.62
N LEU A 123 3.45 4.86 -9.57
CA LEU A 123 3.10 5.24 -8.20
C LEU A 123 3.28 6.75 -7.98
N GLU A 124 4.39 7.31 -8.43
CA GLU A 124 4.69 8.74 -8.33
C GLU A 124 3.69 9.58 -9.10
N ASP A 125 3.45 9.25 -10.38
CA ASP A 125 2.50 9.97 -11.24
C ASP A 125 1.08 9.98 -10.64
N TRP A 126 0.64 8.83 -10.12
CA TRP A 126 -0.66 8.73 -9.48
C TRP A 126 -0.71 9.57 -8.19
N CYS A 127 0.29 9.48 -7.35
CA CYS A 127 0.37 10.25 -6.11
C CYS A 127 0.34 11.76 -6.38
N LEU A 128 1.17 12.25 -7.28
CA LEU A 128 1.23 13.67 -7.65
C LEU A 128 -0.11 14.16 -8.22
N SER A 129 -0.74 13.37 -9.09
CA SER A 129 -2.05 13.70 -9.67
C SER A 129 -3.18 13.77 -8.64
N ASN A 130 -3.02 13.11 -7.49
CA ASN A 130 -4.00 13.08 -6.41
C ASN A 130 -3.59 13.92 -5.17
N GLY A 131 -2.53 14.73 -5.28
CA GLY A 131 -2.06 15.59 -4.20
C GLY A 131 -1.53 14.83 -2.98
N ILE A 132 -1.01 13.61 -3.20
CA ILE A 132 -0.40 12.78 -2.17
C ILE A 132 1.12 12.82 -2.34
N TYR A 133 1.83 13.28 -1.32
CA TYR A 133 3.29 13.48 -1.37
C TYR A 133 4.07 12.46 -0.53
N THR A 134 3.38 11.51 0.09
CA THR A 134 4.00 10.46 0.90
C THR A 134 3.41 9.11 0.54
N ILE A 135 4.29 8.18 0.17
CA ILE A 135 3.95 6.78 -0.08
C ILE A 135 4.80 5.87 0.79
N PHE A 136 4.17 4.88 1.39
CA PHE A 136 4.82 3.82 2.16
C PHE A 136 4.99 2.58 1.28
N MET A 137 6.14 1.95 1.38
CA MET A 137 6.49 0.73 0.63
C MET A 137 7.10 -0.31 1.59
N ALA A 138 6.79 -1.59 1.37
CA ALA A 138 7.44 -2.73 2.04
C ALA A 138 8.31 -3.50 1.06
#